data_31a5a60b4ddf12eabd6e18f71a88d341
#
_entry.id   31a5a60b4ddf12eabd6e18f71a88d341
#
_cell.length_a   1.000
_cell.length_b   1.000
_cell.length_c   1.000
_cell.angle_alpha   90.00
_cell.angle_beta   90.00
_cell.angle_gamma   90.00
#
_symmetry.space_group_name_H-M   'P 1'
#
loop_
_entity.id
_entity.type
_entity.pdbx_description
1 polymer ?
#
loop_
_entity_poly.entity_id
_entity_poly.type
_entity_poly.pdbx_seq_one_letter_code
_entity_poly.pdbx_strand_id
1 'polypeptide(L)'
;MIRLGGLFPEHLNLNGDFGNLDVLKAQLEWRGLSCETVKIERASDLTSDLDFIFVGHGSVAAWSAIHLEFEALAPTLRLLLEGGTPGLAISTGFEELVRTNVFTGLEATTMATRTSKFEVYKDGDNEVLGYLNTDVNLPILHRERNWVASMLHGPILAKNPFLLEEVLGRITSYAGVQLPVIYESEKAGQLADLIDEVWKLEKELASE
;
A
#
# COMPACT_ATOMS: atom_id res chain seq x y z
N MET A 1 -5.35 -13.00 16.04
CA MET A 1 -4.29 -13.07 14.97
C MET A 1 -4.75 -12.14 13.86
N ILE A 2 -3.89 -11.21 13.46
CA ILE A 2 -4.17 -10.21 12.38
C ILE A 2 -3.98 -10.87 11.02
N ARG A 3 -4.93 -10.67 10.09
CA ARG A 3 -4.92 -11.29 8.76
C ARG A 3 -4.75 -10.23 7.67
N LEU A 4 -3.60 -10.27 7.00
CA LEU A 4 -3.20 -9.33 5.96
C LEU A 4 -3.43 -9.96 4.58
N GLY A 5 -4.47 -9.52 3.85
CA GLY A 5 -4.79 -10.02 2.52
C GLY A 5 -4.01 -9.31 1.42
N GLY A 6 -3.37 -10.07 0.52
CA GLY A 6 -2.69 -9.54 -0.66
C GLY A 6 -3.31 -10.06 -1.95
N LEU A 7 -3.77 -9.14 -2.82
CA LEU A 7 -4.43 -9.48 -4.07
C LEU A 7 -3.42 -9.88 -5.14
N PHE A 8 -3.64 -11.03 -5.77
CA PHE A 8 -2.91 -11.54 -6.94
C PHE A 8 -1.39 -11.41 -6.84
N PRO A 9 -0.74 -12.00 -5.82
CA PRO A 9 0.69 -11.78 -5.54
C PRO A 9 1.62 -12.13 -6.69
N GLU A 10 1.25 -13.09 -7.53
CA GLU A 10 2.04 -13.49 -8.70
C GLU A 10 1.93 -12.49 -9.88
N HIS A 11 0.96 -11.58 -9.85
CA HIS A 11 0.68 -10.61 -10.90
C HIS A 11 0.95 -9.17 -10.48
N LEU A 12 0.68 -8.82 -9.21
CA LEU A 12 0.70 -7.45 -8.70
C LEU A 12 1.91 -7.17 -7.79
N ASN A 13 3.09 -7.63 -8.17
CA ASN A 13 4.33 -7.46 -7.41
C ASN A 13 5.51 -7.01 -8.31
N LEU A 14 5.23 -6.22 -9.34
CA LEU A 14 6.23 -5.92 -10.39
C LEU A 14 7.47 -5.19 -9.84
N ASN A 15 7.31 -4.30 -8.87
CA ASN A 15 8.40 -3.53 -8.28
C ASN A 15 8.74 -3.98 -6.84
N GLY A 16 8.40 -5.21 -6.49
CA GLY A 16 8.54 -5.69 -5.12
C GLY A 16 7.50 -5.09 -4.16
N ASP A 17 6.33 -4.70 -4.67
CA ASP A 17 5.29 -3.99 -3.91
C ASP A 17 4.76 -4.81 -2.73
N PHE A 18 4.79 -6.15 -2.83
CA PHE A 18 4.44 -7.05 -1.73
C PHE A 18 5.38 -6.93 -0.51
N GLY A 19 6.56 -6.32 -0.68
CA GLY A 19 7.40 -5.89 0.43
C GLY A 19 6.68 -4.97 1.43
N ASN A 20 5.59 -4.28 1.04
CA ASN A 20 4.74 -3.56 1.98
C ASN A 20 4.06 -4.51 2.99
N LEU A 21 3.58 -5.68 2.54
CA LEU A 21 3.03 -6.70 3.45
C LEU A 21 4.10 -7.30 4.35
N ASP A 22 5.30 -7.56 3.80
CA ASP A 22 6.41 -8.08 4.59
C ASP A 22 6.83 -7.11 5.70
N VAL A 23 6.87 -5.81 5.39
CA VAL A 23 7.15 -4.74 6.37
C VAL A 23 6.06 -4.70 7.44
N LEU A 24 4.78 -4.69 7.05
CA LEU A 24 3.67 -4.69 8.00
C LEU A 24 3.72 -5.92 8.92
N LYS A 25 3.94 -7.10 8.35
CA LYS A 25 4.07 -8.34 9.10
C LYS A 25 5.22 -8.27 10.10
N ALA A 26 6.42 -7.90 9.65
CA ALA A 26 7.59 -7.80 10.51
C ALA A 26 7.36 -6.80 11.65
N GLN A 27 6.77 -5.64 11.36
CA GLN A 27 6.49 -4.61 12.35
C GLN A 27 5.44 -5.03 13.39
N LEU A 28 4.40 -5.76 12.99
CA LEU A 28 3.42 -6.33 13.91
C LEU A 28 4.06 -7.39 14.80
N GLU A 29 4.83 -8.32 14.22
CA GLU A 29 5.53 -9.38 14.96
C GLU A 29 6.57 -8.82 15.96
N TRP A 30 7.33 -7.79 15.58
CA TRP A 30 8.28 -7.12 16.49
C TRP A 30 7.59 -6.42 17.66
N ARG A 31 6.34 -6.05 17.50
CA ARG A 31 5.48 -5.49 18.55
C ARG A 31 4.70 -6.56 19.34
N GLY A 32 5.00 -7.85 19.09
CA GLY A 32 4.38 -8.97 19.79
C GLY A 32 2.97 -9.33 19.32
N LEU A 33 2.54 -8.78 18.15
CA LEU A 33 1.23 -9.09 17.56
C LEU A 33 1.37 -10.24 16.57
N SER A 34 0.56 -11.28 16.74
CA SER A 34 0.52 -12.41 15.81
C SER A 34 -0.23 -12.02 14.54
N CYS A 35 0.37 -12.27 13.37
CA CYS A 35 -0.25 -12.00 12.08
C CYS A 35 0.11 -13.06 11.03
N GLU A 36 -0.73 -13.16 10.01
CA GLU A 36 -0.51 -13.99 8.83
C GLU A 36 -0.82 -13.22 7.55
N THR A 37 -0.18 -13.61 6.45
CA THR A 37 -0.53 -13.12 5.11
C THR A 37 -1.42 -14.13 4.39
N VAL A 38 -2.45 -13.63 3.72
CA VAL A 38 -3.43 -14.43 2.98
C VAL A 38 -3.39 -14.02 1.51
N LYS A 39 -3.25 -15.00 0.61
CA LYS A 39 -3.37 -14.76 -0.83
C LYS A 39 -4.85 -14.65 -1.23
N ILE A 40 -5.17 -13.65 -2.04
CA ILE A 40 -6.50 -13.40 -2.58
C ILE A 40 -6.42 -13.44 -4.09
N GLU A 41 -7.02 -14.44 -4.70
CA GLU A 41 -7.02 -14.66 -6.15
C GLU A 41 -8.44 -14.80 -6.74
N ARG A 42 -9.44 -14.92 -5.87
CA ARG A 42 -10.85 -15.05 -6.25
C ARG A 42 -11.78 -14.47 -5.19
N ALA A 43 -13.04 -14.27 -5.55
CA ALA A 43 -14.02 -13.65 -4.65
C ALA A 43 -14.24 -14.45 -3.34
N SER A 44 -14.11 -15.79 -3.38
CA SER A 44 -14.22 -16.63 -2.19
C SER A 44 -13.11 -16.40 -1.15
N ASP A 45 -11.99 -15.82 -1.54
CA ASP A 45 -10.84 -15.58 -0.68
C ASP A 45 -10.99 -14.25 0.10
N LEU A 46 -11.86 -13.34 -0.39
CA LEU A 46 -12.24 -12.11 0.30
C LEU A 46 -13.26 -12.40 1.41
N THR A 47 -12.75 -12.71 2.57
CA THR A 47 -13.57 -13.03 3.75
C THR A 47 -13.64 -11.85 4.71
N SER A 48 -14.69 -11.80 5.54
CA SER A 48 -14.92 -10.69 6.49
C SER A 48 -13.97 -10.68 7.69
N ASP A 49 -13.10 -11.67 7.82
CA ASP A 49 -12.10 -11.81 8.87
C ASP A 49 -10.70 -11.30 8.45
N LEU A 50 -10.61 -10.64 7.29
CA LEU A 50 -9.42 -9.90 6.88
C LEU A 50 -9.34 -8.56 7.63
N ASP A 51 -8.21 -8.29 8.23
CA ASP A 51 -7.94 -7.04 8.96
C ASP A 51 -7.26 -5.98 8.08
N PHE A 52 -6.80 -6.37 6.90
CA PHE A 52 -6.14 -5.49 5.95
C PHE A 52 -6.14 -6.06 4.53
N ILE A 53 -6.18 -5.18 3.54
CA ILE A 53 -6.15 -5.53 2.11
C ILE A 53 -5.05 -4.75 1.40
N PHE A 54 -4.24 -5.46 0.62
CA PHE A 54 -3.17 -4.89 -0.20
C PHE A 54 -3.43 -5.15 -1.69
N VAL A 55 -3.29 -4.08 -2.51
CA VAL A 55 -3.35 -4.14 -3.97
C VAL A 55 -2.07 -3.52 -4.53
N GLY A 56 -1.21 -4.33 -5.10
CA GLY A 56 0.08 -3.91 -5.64
C GLY A 56 0.02 -3.41 -7.08
N HIS A 57 1.20 -3.17 -7.65
CA HIS A 57 1.38 -2.75 -9.03
C HIS A 57 1.62 -3.95 -9.95
N GLY A 58 0.95 -3.95 -11.11
CA GLY A 58 1.12 -4.94 -12.17
C GLY A 58 1.39 -4.31 -13.53
N SER A 59 2.02 -5.05 -14.42
CA SER A 59 2.14 -4.66 -15.82
C SER A 59 0.78 -4.73 -16.53
N VAL A 60 0.68 -4.13 -17.71
CA VAL A 60 -0.51 -4.24 -18.58
C VAL A 60 -0.87 -5.71 -18.85
N ALA A 61 0.14 -6.56 -19.08
CA ALA A 61 -0.09 -7.99 -19.32
C ALA A 61 -0.60 -8.70 -18.06
N ALA A 62 -0.06 -8.37 -16.89
CA ALA A 62 -0.52 -8.91 -15.61
C ALA A 62 -1.98 -8.54 -15.35
N TRP A 63 -2.34 -7.28 -15.50
CA TRP A 63 -3.71 -6.81 -15.36
C TRP A 63 -4.65 -7.45 -16.37
N SER A 64 -4.24 -7.59 -17.64
CA SER A 64 -5.05 -8.29 -18.64
C SER A 64 -5.31 -9.74 -18.28
N ALA A 65 -4.36 -10.40 -17.61
CA ALA A 65 -4.51 -11.79 -17.21
C ALA A 65 -5.51 -12.00 -16.04
N ILE A 66 -5.68 -11.03 -15.18
CA ILE A 66 -6.53 -11.10 -13.98
C ILE A 66 -7.77 -10.21 -14.04
N HIS A 67 -8.01 -9.57 -15.18
CA HIS A 67 -9.04 -8.52 -15.32
C HIS A 67 -10.43 -8.99 -14.86
N LEU A 68 -10.90 -10.15 -15.35
CA LEU A 68 -12.23 -10.67 -15.02
C LEU A 68 -12.35 -11.04 -13.55
N GLU A 69 -11.31 -11.63 -12.98
CA GLU A 69 -11.25 -11.99 -11.58
C GLU A 69 -11.25 -10.73 -10.70
N PHE A 70 -10.48 -9.71 -11.08
CA PHE A 70 -10.44 -8.46 -10.34
C PHE A 70 -11.77 -7.70 -10.40
N GLU A 71 -12.42 -7.64 -11.57
CA GLU A 71 -13.77 -7.06 -11.69
C GLU A 71 -14.79 -7.80 -10.81
N ALA A 72 -14.69 -9.13 -10.71
CA ALA A 72 -15.55 -9.91 -9.82
C ALA A 72 -15.30 -9.64 -8.33
N LEU A 73 -14.08 -9.19 -7.94
CA LEU A 73 -13.74 -8.80 -6.57
C LEU A 73 -14.21 -7.39 -6.22
N ALA A 74 -14.32 -6.48 -7.19
CA ALA A 74 -14.57 -5.06 -6.96
C ALA A 74 -15.80 -4.74 -6.10
N PRO A 75 -16.97 -5.39 -6.27
CA PRO A 75 -18.11 -5.16 -5.39
C PRO A 75 -17.83 -5.50 -3.92
N THR A 76 -17.13 -6.60 -3.66
CA THR A 76 -16.76 -7.01 -2.29
C THR A 76 -15.70 -6.10 -1.71
N LEU A 77 -14.70 -5.68 -2.50
CA LEU A 77 -13.70 -4.69 -2.07
C LEU A 77 -14.36 -3.38 -1.66
N ARG A 78 -15.36 -2.92 -2.41
CA ARG A 78 -16.15 -1.73 -2.04
C ARG A 78 -16.86 -1.91 -0.71
N LEU A 79 -17.54 -3.04 -0.49
CA LEU A 79 -18.21 -3.33 0.77
C LEU A 79 -17.22 -3.36 1.95
N LEU A 80 -16.03 -3.93 1.78
CA LEU A 80 -14.99 -3.97 2.80
C LEU A 80 -14.46 -2.55 3.09
N LEU A 81 -14.23 -1.73 2.05
CA LEU A 81 -13.85 -0.33 2.22
C LEU A 81 -14.94 0.45 2.97
N GLU A 82 -16.20 0.30 2.58
CA GLU A 82 -17.36 0.93 3.25
C GLU A 82 -17.53 0.45 4.70
N GLY A 83 -17.23 -0.82 4.96
CA GLY A 83 -17.20 -1.44 6.29
C GLY A 83 -16.03 -1.00 7.16
N GLY A 84 -15.08 -0.25 6.58
CA GLY A 84 -13.94 0.30 7.31
C GLY A 84 -12.72 -0.61 7.37
N THR A 85 -12.71 -1.76 6.65
CA THR A 85 -11.50 -2.59 6.53
C THR A 85 -10.34 -1.76 5.96
N PRO A 86 -9.19 -1.66 6.63
CA PRO A 86 -8.04 -0.91 6.15
C PRO A 86 -7.44 -1.50 4.88
N GLY A 87 -6.82 -0.65 4.07
CA GLY A 87 -6.13 -1.11 2.87
C GLY A 87 -5.02 -0.19 2.39
N LEU A 88 -4.16 -0.74 1.54
CA LEU A 88 -3.12 -0.01 0.82
C LEU A 88 -3.16 -0.41 -0.66
N ALA A 89 -3.18 0.59 -1.54
CA ALA A 89 -3.11 0.38 -2.98
C ALA A 89 -1.92 1.14 -3.59
N ILE A 90 -1.16 0.48 -4.47
CA ILE A 90 0.05 1.03 -5.08
C ILE A 90 -0.12 1.12 -6.60
N SER A 91 0.09 2.32 -7.13
CA SER A 91 0.20 2.64 -8.56
C SER A 91 -0.98 2.07 -9.38
N THR A 92 -0.76 1.11 -10.30
CA THR A 92 -1.85 0.55 -11.10
C THR A 92 -2.93 -0.17 -10.26
N GLY A 93 -2.61 -0.65 -9.05
CA GLY A 93 -3.62 -1.11 -8.10
C GLY A 93 -4.55 0.01 -7.66
N PHE A 94 -4.03 1.21 -7.43
CA PHE A 94 -4.85 2.40 -7.16
C PHE A 94 -5.69 2.78 -8.40
N GLU A 95 -5.10 2.79 -9.58
CA GLU A 95 -5.81 3.08 -10.84
C GLU A 95 -7.00 2.13 -11.05
N GLU A 96 -6.81 0.82 -10.87
CA GLU A 96 -7.86 -0.18 -11.08
C GLU A 96 -8.97 -0.09 -10.02
N LEU A 97 -8.65 0.27 -8.77
CA LEU A 97 -9.67 0.56 -7.76
C LEU A 97 -10.54 1.78 -8.12
N VAL A 98 -9.95 2.80 -8.78
CA VAL A 98 -10.70 3.94 -9.31
C VAL A 98 -11.55 3.52 -10.52
N ARG A 99 -10.98 2.81 -11.49
CA ARG A 99 -11.68 2.36 -12.71
C ARG A 99 -12.85 1.43 -12.41
N THR A 100 -12.72 0.58 -11.41
CA THR A 100 -13.78 -0.33 -10.96
C THR A 100 -14.74 0.31 -9.94
N ASN A 101 -14.60 1.61 -9.70
CA ASN A 101 -15.39 2.38 -8.74
C ASN A 101 -15.35 1.82 -7.30
N VAL A 102 -14.31 1.17 -6.88
CA VAL A 102 -14.04 0.87 -5.47
C VAL A 102 -13.72 2.17 -4.74
N PHE A 103 -12.82 2.99 -5.29
CA PHE A 103 -12.69 4.40 -4.91
C PHE A 103 -13.64 5.25 -5.73
N THR A 104 -14.27 6.22 -5.07
CA THR A 104 -15.27 7.09 -5.69
C THR A 104 -14.81 8.55 -5.71
N GLY A 105 -15.39 9.36 -6.62
CA GLY A 105 -15.05 10.78 -6.70
C GLY A 105 -13.69 11.09 -7.35
N LEU A 106 -13.01 10.08 -7.88
CA LEU A 106 -11.77 10.19 -8.66
C LEU A 106 -12.01 9.69 -10.09
N GLU A 107 -11.21 10.19 -11.02
CA GLU A 107 -11.19 9.74 -12.42
C GLU A 107 -9.74 9.50 -12.84
N ALA A 108 -9.45 8.27 -13.28
CA ALA A 108 -8.14 7.88 -13.79
C ALA A 108 -8.05 8.25 -15.28
N THR A 109 -7.56 9.46 -15.57
CA THR A 109 -7.39 9.97 -16.94
C THR A 109 -5.94 9.83 -17.41
N THR A 110 -5.74 9.45 -18.67
CA THR A 110 -4.40 9.33 -19.25
C THR A 110 -3.82 10.70 -19.56
N MET A 111 -2.59 10.95 -19.16
CA MET A 111 -1.82 12.16 -19.48
C MET A 111 -1.11 12.01 -20.83
N ALA A 112 -0.84 13.12 -21.49
CA ALA A 112 -0.11 13.14 -22.76
C ALA A 112 1.37 12.72 -22.61
N THR A 113 1.94 12.89 -21.42
CA THR A 113 3.36 12.62 -21.12
C THR A 113 3.47 11.80 -19.84
N ARG A 114 4.28 10.75 -19.91
CA ARG A 114 4.61 9.92 -18.74
C ARG A 114 5.58 10.67 -17.82
N THR A 115 5.29 10.65 -16.52
CA THR A 115 6.22 11.12 -15.48
C THR A 115 7.01 9.92 -14.96
N SER A 116 8.34 10.07 -14.83
CA SER A 116 9.24 9.01 -14.31
C SER A 116 10.37 9.68 -13.56
N LYS A 117 10.28 9.73 -12.21
CA LYS A 117 11.24 10.42 -11.35
C LYS A 117 11.15 9.97 -9.90
N PHE A 118 12.21 10.20 -9.14
CA PHE A 118 12.11 10.23 -7.68
C PHE A 118 11.23 11.42 -7.25
N GLU A 119 10.40 11.21 -6.25
CA GLU A 119 9.45 12.21 -5.78
C GLU A 119 9.50 12.30 -4.25
N VAL A 120 9.55 13.53 -3.76
CA VAL A 120 9.35 13.86 -2.34
C VAL A 120 8.01 14.58 -2.25
N TYR A 121 6.96 13.84 -1.92
CA TYR A 121 5.62 14.38 -1.81
C TYR A 121 5.35 14.94 -0.42
N LYS A 122 4.86 16.18 -0.34
CA LYS A 122 4.45 16.80 0.92
C LYS A 122 3.04 16.36 1.29
N ASP A 123 2.93 15.74 2.46
CA ASP A 123 1.69 15.27 3.07
C ASP A 123 1.46 16.00 4.40
N GLY A 124 0.89 17.21 4.33
CA GLY A 124 0.81 18.11 5.47
C GLY A 124 2.21 18.54 5.94
N ASP A 125 2.50 18.27 7.21
CA ASP A 125 3.83 18.53 7.81
C ASP A 125 4.84 17.40 7.57
N ASN A 126 4.40 16.29 6.96
CA ASN A 126 5.24 15.14 6.67
C ASN A 126 5.63 15.09 5.18
N GLU A 127 6.62 14.28 4.88
CA GLU A 127 7.04 13.97 3.53
C GLU A 127 6.90 12.47 3.27
N VAL A 128 6.56 12.11 2.05
CA VAL A 128 6.51 10.71 1.57
C VAL A 128 7.43 10.60 0.36
N LEU A 129 8.38 9.69 0.45
CA LEU A 129 9.42 9.48 -0.53
C LEU A 129 9.12 8.23 -1.37
N GLY A 130 9.29 8.32 -2.70
CA GLY A 130 9.16 7.18 -3.56
C GLY A 130 9.46 7.48 -5.02
N TYR A 131 9.35 6.48 -5.86
CA TYR A 131 9.53 6.63 -7.30
C TYR A 131 8.16 6.74 -7.99
N LEU A 132 7.92 7.87 -8.66
CA LEU A 132 6.73 8.11 -9.45
C LEU A 132 7.00 7.69 -10.90
N ASN A 133 6.19 6.76 -11.43
CA ASN A 133 6.29 6.33 -12.82
C ASN A 133 4.89 6.07 -13.38
N THR A 134 4.24 7.10 -13.88
CA THR A 134 2.86 7.05 -14.33
C THR A 134 2.58 7.96 -15.52
N ASP A 135 1.60 7.59 -16.31
CA ASP A 135 0.93 8.40 -17.32
C ASP A 135 -0.55 8.65 -16.99
N VAL A 136 -0.95 8.37 -15.73
CA VAL A 136 -2.31 8.58 -15.26
C VAL A 136 -2.36 9.75 -14.27
N ASN A 137 -3.36 10.61 -14.44
CA ASN A 137 -3.60 11.76 -13.58
C ASN A 137 -4.43 11.34 -12.34
N LEU A 138 -3.73 10.88 -11.30
CA LEU A 138 -4.30 10.62 -9.98
C LEU A 138 -3.45 11.33 -8.90
N PRO A 139 -4.00 11.59 -7.71
CA PRO A 139 -3.22 12.10 -6.59
C PRO A 139 -2.04 11.19 -6.27
N ILE A 140 -0.86 11.76 -5.98
CA ILE A 140 0.31 10.98 -5.56
C ILE A 140 0.03 10.16 -4.31
N LEU A 141 -0.72 10.75 -3.37
CA LEU A 141 -1.21 10.09 -2.17
C LEU A 141 -2.70 10.44 -1.99
N HIS A 142 -3.50 9.43 -1.72
CA HIS A 142 -4.94 9.57 -1.50
C HIS A 142 -5.36 8.76 -0.27
N ARG A 143 -6.34 9.28 0.45
CA ARG A 143 -6.96 8.59 1.58
C ARG A 143 -8.47 8.58 1.39
N GLU A 144 -9.04 7.39 1.40
CA GLU A 144 -10.49 7.21 1.40
C GLU A 144 -10.87 6.25 2.53
N ARG A 145 -11.60 6.75 3.53
CA ARG A 145 -11.91 6.01 4.76
C ARG A 145 -10.62 5.49 5.44
N ASN A 146 -10.50 4.17 5.60
CA ASN A 146 -9.32 3.51 6.19
C ASN A 146 -8.28 3.05 5.14
N TRP A 147 -8.49 3.36 3.86
CA TRP A 147 -7.53 3.05 2.81
C TRP A 147 -6.54 4.19 2.58
N VAL A 148 -5.33 3.80 2.26
CA VAL A 148 -4.29 4.66 1.71
C VAL A 148 -4.00 4.17 0.29
N ALA A 149 -3.87 5.08 -0.65
CA ALA A 149 -3.47 4.76 -2.02
C ALA A 149 -2.36 5.70 -2.48
N SER A 150 -1.41 5.19 -3.22
CA SER A 150 -0.27 5.97 -3.70
C SER A 150 0.10 5.63 -5.13
N MET A 151 0.47 6.65 -5.92
CA MET A 151 1.08 6.47 -7.25
C MET A 151 2.59 6.21 -7.16
N LEU A 152 3.18 6.29 -5.97
CA LEU A 152 4.58 5.91 -5.75
C LEU A 152 4.75 4.40 -5.77
N HIS A 153 5.83 3.93 -6.36
CA HIS A 153 6.10 2.51 -6.58
C HIS A 153 6.93 1.87 -5.47
N GLY A 154 6.83 0.53 -5.41
CA GLY A 154 7.63 -0.33 -4.55
C GLY A 154 7.15 -0.39 -3.10
N PRO A 155 7.97 -0.93 -2.19
CA PRO A 155 7.62 -1.07 -0.78
C PRO A 155 7.72 0.29 -0.05
N ILE A 156 6.78 1.20 -0.33
CA ILE A 156 6.80 2.57 0.20
C ILE A 156 6.79 2.62 1.73
N LEU A 157 6.18 1.62 2.40
CA LEU A 157 6.15 1.57 3.86
C LEU A 157 7.54 1.32 4.47
N ALA A 158 8.44 0.65 3.72
CA ALA A 158 9.79 0.34 4.22
C ALA A 158 10.63 1.59 4.49
N LYS A 159 10.39 2.66 3.75
CA LYS A 159 11.18 3.89 3.81
C LYS A 159 10.40 5.12 4.30
N ASN A 160 9.12 4.98 4.58
CA ASN A 160 8.27 6.06 5.06
C ASN A 160 7.67 5.72 6.43
N PRO A 161 8.42 5.92 7.55
CA PRO A 161 7.99 5.51 8.88
C PRO A 161 6.66 6.12 9.31
N PHE A 162 6.42 7.38 8.95
CA PHE A 162 5.16 8.05 9.25
C PHE A 162 3.97 7.33 8.60
N LEU A 163 4.08 7.00 7.31
CA LEU A 163 3.04 6.29 6.58
C LEU A 163 2.86 4.86 7.09
N LEU A 164 3.95 4.20 7.48
CA LEU A 164 3.93 2.89 8.11
C LEU A 164 3.15 2.90 9.43
N GLU A 165 3.43 3.86 10.32
CA GLU A 165 2.72 3.98 11.61
C GLU A 165 1.24 4.31 11.40
N GLU A 166 0.90 5.14 10.40
CA GLU A 166 -0.49 5.40 10.03
C GLU A 166 -1.22 4.10 9.63
N VAL A 167 -0.63 3.30 8.74
CA VAL A 167 -1.24 2.05 8.27
C VAL A 167 -1.36 1.03 9.40
N LEU A 168 -0.30 0.86 10.21
CA LEU A 168 -0.32 -0.04 11.38
C LEU A 168 -1.41 0.37 12.40
N GLY A 169 -1.55 1.68 12.66
CA GLY A 169 -2.59 2.21 13.54
C GLY A 169 -4.00 1.90 13.03
N ARG A 170 -4.23 2.00 11.73
CA ARG A 170 -5.52 1.64 11.09
C ARG A 170 -5.81 0.15 11.23
N ILE A 171 -4.83 -0.73 10.95
CA ILE A 171 -4.95 -2.19 11.07
C ILE A 171 -5.30 -2.58 12.50
N THR A 172 -4.52 -2.10 13.47
CA THR A 172 -4.71 -2.49 14.88
C THR A 172 -6.00 -1.93 15.45
N SER A 173 -6.38 -0.70 15.08
CA SER A 173 -7.67 -0.12 15.46
C SER A 173 -8.85 -0.95 14.93
N TYR A 174 -8.79 -1.37 13.66
CA TYR A 174 -9.83 -2.20 13.06
C TYR A 174 -9.89 -3.60 13.69
N ALA A 175 -8.74 -4.22 13.95
CA ALA A 175 -8.64 -5.52 14.65
C ALA A 175 -9.02 -5.45 16.14
N GLY A 176 -9.31 -4.27 16.67
CA GLY A 176 -9.68 -4.06 18.08
C GLY A 176 -8.54 -4.31 19.06
N VAL A 177 -7.29 -4.15 18.62
CA VAL A 177 -6.09 -4.29 19.45
C VAL A 177 -5.34 -2.96 19.56
N GLN A 178 -4.65 -2.74 20.68
CA GLN A 178 -3.77 -1.59 20.82
C GLN A 178 -2.47 -1.84 20.05
N LEU A 179 -1.99 -0.84 19.30
CA LEU A 179 -0.67 -0.89 18.66
C LEU A 179 0.41 -0.69 19.75
N PRO A 180 1.21 -1.71 20.09
CA PRO A 180 2.28 -1.53 21.06
C PRO A 180 3.39 -0.65 20.49
N VAL A 181 4.03 0.11 21.34
CA VAL A 181 5.26 0.84 20.97
C VAL A 181 6.37 -0.19 20.73
N ILE A 182 7.17 0.01 19.68
CA ILE A 182 8.40 -0.79 19.50
C ILE A 182 9.31 -0.49 20.69
N TYR A 183 9.73 -1.54 21.40
CA TYR A 183 10.79 -1.39 22.39
C TYR A 183 12.08 -0.97 21.68
N GLU A 184 12.76 0.04 22.21
CA GLU A 184 14.09 0.42 21.74
C GLU A 184 15.00 -0.81 21.78
N SER A 185 15.41 -1.28 20.62
CA SER A 185 16.35 -2.37 20.41
C SER A 185 17.45 -1.90 19.48
N GLU A 186 18.61 -2.51 19.58
CA GLU A 186 19.73 -2.24 18.66
C GLU A 186 19.30 -2.38 17.19
N LYS A 187 18.45 -3.35 16.88
CA LYS A 187 17.89 -3.55 15.52
C LYS A 187 16.98 -2.41 15.08
N ALA A 188 16.17 -1.85 15.99
CA ALA A 188 15.30 -0.72 15.68
C ALA A 188 16.13 0.53 15.39
N GLY A 189 17.21 0.77 16.13
CA GLY A 189 18.17 1.84 15.86
C GLY A 189 18.85 1.68 14.51
N GLN A 190 19.39 0.50 14.22
CA GLN A 190 20.04 0.20 12.92
C GLN A 190 19.07 0.39 11.74
N LEU A 191 17.78 0.03 11.90
CA LEU A 191 16.77 0.24 10.86
C LEU A 191 16.50 1.73 10.65
N ALA A 192 16.41 2.51 11.72
CA ALA A 192 16.20 3.96 11.63
C ALA A 192 17.37 4.64 10.89
N ASP A 193 18.62 4.31 11.26
CA ASP A 193 19.81 4.81 10.58
C ASP A 193 19.82 4.48 9.08
N LEU A 194 19.43 3.26 8.73
CA LEU A 194 19.35 2.84 7.32
C LEU A 194 18.26 3.60 6.55
N ILE A 195 17.11 3.84 7.18
CA ILE A 195 16.03 4.64 6.58
C ILE A 195 16.51 6.06 6.32
N ASP A 196 17.21 6.68 7.28
CA ASP A 196 17.75 8.03 7.14
C ASP A 196 18.78 8.13 6.01
N GLU A 197 19.64 7.11 5.84
CA GLU A 197 20.56 7.04 4.70
C GLU A 197 19.81 6.95 3.37
N VAL A 198 18.78 6.10 3.26
CA VAL A 198 17.95 5.98 2.06
C VAL A 198 17.27 7.30 1.74
N TRP A 199 16.72 7.97 2.75
CA TRP A 199 16.08 9.28 2.60
C TRP A 199 17.03 10.34 2.04
N LYS A 200 18.26 10.39 2.55
CA LYS A 200 19.27 11.32 2.08
C LYS A 200 19.59 11.09 0.61
N LEU A 201 19.87 9.84 0.21
CA LEU A 201 20.20 9.48 -1.15
C LEU A 201 19.05 9.76 -2.14
N GLU A 202 17.83 9.35 -1.80
CA GLU A 202 16.69 9.56 -2.70
C GLU A 202 16.28 11.04 -2.81
N LYS A 203 16.47 11.85 -1.77
CA LYS A 203 16.28 13.32 -1.85
C LYS A 203 17.29 13.98 -2.77
N GLU A 204 18.54 13.54 -2.74
CA GLU A 204 19.56 14.01 -3.70
C GLU A 204 19.13 13.69 -5.13
N LEU A 205 18.68 12.45 -5.42
CA LEU A 205 18.18 12.04 -6.73
C LEU A 205 16.90 12.78 -7.17
N ALA A 206 16.04 13.14 -6.24
CA ALA A 206 14.82 13.91 -6.54
C ALA A 206 15.11 15.37 -6.88
N SER A 207 16.33 15.88 -6.58
CA SER A 207 16.77 17.25 -6.81
C SER A 207 17.48 17.44 -8.15
N GLU A 208 17.84 16.34 -8.83
CA GLU A 208 18.45 16.32 -10.16
C GLU A 208 17.36 16.40 -11.27
#